data_0128a7e37ea1f7687464369101dc0b22
#
_entry.id   0128a7e37ea1f7687464369101dc0b22
#
_cell.length_a   1.000
_cell.length_b   1.000
_cell.length_c   1.000
_cell.angle_alpha   90.00
_cell.angle_beta   90.00
_cell.angle_gamma   90.00
#
_symmetry.space_group_name_H-M   'P 1'
#
loop_
_entity.id
_entity.type
_entity.pdbx_description
1 polymer ?
#
loop_
_entity_poly.entity_id
_entity_poly.type
_entity_poly.pdbx_seq_one_letter_code
_entity_poly.pdbx_strand_id
1 'polypeptide(L)'
;MEFNKKSIGHLAIFTSSLIFGVNLPLSKTILPLYVDAQMLTLFRVCGAALLFWVLSLFVKKESVPFKDLLLLFGASMFGIVINQFAFLEGLSRSSVIDTGILLTITPIITMLFAALFLKEPITGRKILGVLVGLSGALLLIFGDGISVDGNSSLIGVLLLLSSAISFALYLTLFRGLIERYSPVTLMKWMFLFAAIIGISIYWRHIATFDFTNTPVIAYLKIAYVVVGATFFTYLLIPIAQKSLRPTTLSMYNYLQPIVASFIAFMYGMDTFGWVQILAAVLVFGGVYIVTQSKSRAQLELEQKQKQS
;
A
#
# COMPACT_ATOMS: atom_id res chain seq x y z
N MET A 1 -25.95 9.89 -5.90
CA MET A 1 -25.26 8.58 -5.94
C MET A 1 -23.74 8.69 -6.11
N GLU A 2 -23.18 9.62 -6.89
CA GLU A 2 -21.71 9.77 -7.07
C GLU A 2 -20.96 10.24 -5.81
N PHE A 3 -21.55 11.12 -5.02
CA PHE A 3 -20.94 11.60 -3.77
C PHE A 3 -20.70 10.45 -2.78
N ASN A 4 -21.65 9.49 -2.72
CA ASN A 4 -21.52 8.31 -1.84
C ASN A 4 -20.38 7.37 -2.29
N LYS A 5 -20.17 7.17 -3.60
CA LYS A 5 -19.08 6.30 -4.11
C LYS A 5 -17.69 6.85 -3.80
N LYS A 6 -17.47 8.16 -3.97
CA LYS A 6 -16.19 8.79 -3.63
C LYS A 6 -15.91 8.72 -2.14
N SER A 7 -16.91 8.99 -1.30
CA SER A 7 -16.78 8.91 0.16
C SER A 7 -16.43 7.50 0.62
N ILE A 8 -17.05 6.46 0.03
CA ILE A 8 -16.70 5.06 0.30
C ILE A 8 -15.25 4.79 -0.10
N GLY A 9 -14.81 5.29 -1.26
CA GLY A 9 -13.41 5.15 -1.69
C GLY A 9 -12.41 5.80 -0.74
N HIS A 10 -12.69 7.01 -0.27
CA HIS A 10 -11.86 7.70 0.73
C HIS A 10 -11.83 6.94 2.06
N LEU A 11 -12.98 6.47 2.53
CA LEU A 11 -13.05 5.66 3.76
C LEU A 11 -12.28 4.35 3.62
N ALA A 12 -12.42 3.66 2.49
CA ALA A 12 -11.73 2.40 2.24
C ALA A 12 -10.21 2.56 2.27
N ILE A 13 -9.66 3.56 1.57
CA ILE A 13 -8.21 3.77 1.55
C ILE A 13 -7.69 4.33 2.88
N PHE A 14 -8.47 5.18 3.56
CA PHE A 14 -8.13 5.67 4.89
C PHE A 14 -8.00 4.50 5.88
N THR A 15 -9.00 3.62 5.92
CA THR A 15 -8.97 2.41 6.78
C THR A 15 -7.79 1.51 6.43
N SER A 16 -7.51 1.28 5.13
CA SER A 16 -6.34 0.51 4.71
C SER A 16 -5.04 1.13 5.20
N SER A 17 -4.91 2.46 5.12
CA SER A 17 -3.70 3.18 5.55
C SER A 17 -3.50 3.15 7.07
N LEU A 18 -4.58 3.17 7.85
CA LEU A 18 -4.51 2.95 9.30
C LEU A 18 -3.98 1.55 9.61
N ILE A 19 -4.52 0.51 8.96
CA ILE A 19 -4.08 -0.87 9.16
C ILE A 19 -2.61 -1.04 8.75
N PHE A 20 -2.18 -0.44 7.63
CA PHE A 20 -0.78 -0.47 7.20
C PHE A 20 0.15 0.30 8.14
N GLY A 21 -0.30 1.41 8.72
CA GLY A 21 0.47 2.16 9.70
C GLY A 21 0.77 1.32 10.95
N VAL A 22 -0.20 0.54 11.43
CA VAL A 22 0.02 -0.44 12.51
C VAL A 22 0.93 -1.59 12.07
N ASN A 23 0.78 -2.04 10.82
CA ASN A 23 1.51 -3.20 10.31
C ASN A 23 3.02 -2.98 10.26
N LEU A 24 3.49 -1.77 9.99
CA LEU A 24 4.93 -1.49 9.84
C LEU A 24 5.72 -1.80 11.13
N PRO A 25 5.43 -1.18 12.29
CA PRO A 25 6.11 -1.51 13.54
C PRO A 25 5.84 -2.95 13.98
N LEU A 26 4.62 -3.46 13.79
CA LEU A 26 4.27 -4.83 14.16
C LEU A 26 5.10 -5.85 13.39
N SER A 27 5.25 -5.71 12.08
CA SER A 27 6.07 -6.60 11.26
C SER A 27 7.53 -6.57 11.71
N LYS A 28 8.04 -5.41 12.12
CA LYS A 28 9.41 -5.28 12.62
C LYS A 28 9.63 -6.02 13.94
N THR A 29 8.60 -6.17 14.80
CA THR A 29 8.68 -7.01 16.02
C THR A 29 8.63 -8.51 15.75
N ILE A 30 8.26 -8.92 14.55
CA ILE A 30 8.24 -10.31 14.13
C ILE A 30 9.54 -10.67 13.41
N LEU A 31 10.02 -9.75 12.57
CA LEU A 31 11.21 -9.89 11.74
C LEU A 31 12.49 -9.44 12.48
N PRO A 32 13.59 -10.17 12.41
CA PRO A 32 13.74 -11.57 11.99
C PRO A 32 13.55 -12.55 13.16
N LEU A 33 13.07 -12.07 14.31
CA LEU A 33 13.07 -12.79 15.60
C LEU A 33 12.34 -14.13 15.55
N TYR A 34 11.16 -14.17 14.93
CA TYR A 34 10.30 -15.36 14.88
C TYR A 34 10.14 -15.92 13.47
N VAL A 35 10.29 -15.09 12.46
CA VAL A 35 10.08 -15.46 11.06
C VAL A 35 10.96 -14.60 10.16
N ASP A 36 11.49 -15.19 9.08
CA ASP A 36 12.16 -14.40 8.05
C ASP A 36 11.17 -13.69 7.12
N ALA A 37 11.67 -12.74 6.32
CA ALA A 37 10.84 -11.94 5.42
C ALA A 37 10.14 -12.81 4.36
N GLN A 38 10.79 -13.86 3.89
CA GLN A 38 10.30 -14.79 2.89
C GLN A 38 9.13 -15.60 3.44
N MET A 39 9.27 -16.17 4.62
CA MET A 39 8.21 -16.93 5.26
C MET A 39 7.03 -16.06 5.67
N LEU A 40 7.28 -14.85 6.20
CA LEU A 40 6.20 -13.90 6.49
C LEU A 40 5.42 -13.54 5.23
N THR A 41 6.11 -13.32 4.09
CA THR A 41 5.45 -13.07 2.82
C THR A 41 4.63 -14.27 2.36
N LEU A 42 5.14 -15.48 2.53
CA LEU A 42 4.39 -16.71 2.23
C LEU A 42 3.11 -16.81 3.08
N PHE A 43 3.19 -16.56 4.39
CA PHE A 43 1.99 -16.52 5.23
C PHE A 43 0.97 -15.49 4.70
N ARG A 44 1.41 -14.30 4.28
CA ARG A 44 0.54 -13.27 3.72
C ARG A 44 -0.13 -13.72 2.44
N VAL A 45 0.65 -14.19 1.45
CA VAL A 45 0.08 -14.52 0.12
C VAL A 45 -0.77 -15.78 0.16
N CYS A 46 -0.34 -16.83 0.87
CA CYS A 46 -1.10 -18.08 0.99
C CYS A 46 -2.35 -17.89 1.85
N GLY A 47 -2.22 -17.22 3.00
CA GLY A 47 -3.34 -16.94 3.88
C GLY A 47 -4.40 -16.05 3.22
N ALA A 48 -3.98 -14.98 2.52
CA ALA A 48 -4.91 -14.14 1.77
C ALA A 48 -5.53 -14.88 0.59
N ALA A 49 -4.77 -15.72 -0.15
CA ALA A 49 -5.32 -16.56 -1.20
C ALA A 49 -6.45 -17.44 -0.66
N LEU A 50 -6.20 -18.14 0.44
CA LEU A 50 -7.21 -18.98 1.10
C LEU A 50 -8.46 -18.16 1.47
N LEU A 51 -8.28 -17.03 2.14
CA LEU A 51 -9.38 -16.18 2.60
C LEU A 51 -10.19 -15.61 1.42
N PHE A 52 -9.55 -15.15 0.34
CA PHE A 52 -10.25 -14.65 -0.84
C PHE A 52 -10.99 -15.77 -1.60
N TRP A 53 -10.43 -16.97 -1.66
CA TRP A 53 -11.13 -18.12 -2.25
C TRP A 53 -12.33 -18.53 -1.41
N VAL A 54 -12.22 -18.60 -0.09
CA VAL A 54 -13.35 -18.84 0.82
C VAL A 54 -14.41 -17.74 0.66
N LEU A 55 -14.02 -16.46 0.70
CA LEU A 55 -14.95 -15.35 0.48
C LEU A 55 -15.65 -15.42 -0.88
N SER A 56 -14.94 -15.88 -1.92
CA SER A 56 -15.50 -16.01 -3.26
C SER A 56 -16.65 -17.01 -3.38
N LEU A 57 -16.84 -17.90 -2.39
CA LEU A 57 -17.97 -18.84 -2.34
C LEU A 57 -19.28 -18.14 -1.95
N PHE A 58 -19.19 -16.99 -1.28
CA PHE A 58 -20.34 -16.24 -0.75
C PHE A 58 -20.73 -15.03 -1.63
N VAL A 59 -19.99 -14.76 -2.71
CA VAL A 59 -20.27 -13.64 -3.62
C VAL A 59 -20.66 -14.15 -5.01
N LYS A 60 -21.29 -13.27 -5.81
CA LYS A 60 -21.66 -13.59 -7.18
C LYS A 60 -20.42 -14.01 -7.98
N LYS A 61 -20.50 -15.18 -8.62
CA LYS A 61 -19.42 -15.67 -9.50
C LYS A 61 -19.33 -14.80 -10.77
N GLU A 62 -18.10 -14.36 -11.06
CA GLU A 62 -17.77 -13.65 -12.29
C GLU A 62 -16.93 -14.56 -13.18
N SER A 63 -17.27 -14.66 -14.47
CA SER A 63 -16.46 -15.37 -15.46
C SER A 63 -15.28 -14.48 -15.86
N VAL A 64 -14.08 -15.04 -15.81
CA VAL A 64 -12.84 -14.35 -16.18
C VAL A 64 -12.25 -15.06 -17.40
N PRO A 65 -12.29 -14.43 -18.60
CA PRO A 65 -11.71 -15.02 -19.80
C PRO A 65 -10.19 -15.14 -19.66
N PHE A 66 -9.62 -16.09 -20.42
CA PHE A 66 -8.18 -16.40 -20.34
C PHE A 66 -7.27 -15.19 -20.56
N LYS A 67 -7.65 -14.28 -21.48
CA LYS A 67 -6.91 -13.03 -21.71
C LYS A 67 -6.82 -12.16 -20.45
N ASP A 68 -7.92 -12.06 -19.69
CA ASP A 68 -7.96 -11.29 -18.46
C ASP A 68 -7.24 -12.02 -17.32
N LEU A 69 -7.17 -13.37 -17.32
CA LEU A 69 -6.32 -14.13 -16.40
C LEU A 69 -4.83 -13.81 -16.60
N LEU A 70 -4.37 -13.65 -17.84
CA LEU A 70 -2.99 -13.21 -18.11
C LEU A 70 -2.72 -11.80 -17.62
N LEU A 71 -3.70 -10.89 -17.76
CA LEU A 71 -3.60 -9.54 -17.21
C LEU A 71 -3.61 -9.55 -15.67
N LEU A 72 -4.41 -10.43 -15.05
CA LEU A 72 -4.44 -10.63 -13.59
C LEU A 72 -3.12 -11.22 -13.08
N PHE A 73 -2.49 -12.12 -13.86
CA PHE A 73 -1.14 -12.60 -13.56
C PHE A 73 -0.14 -11.43 -13.55
N GLY A 74 -0.14 -10.58 -14.58
CA GLY A 74 0.68 -9.36 -14.62
C GLY A 74 0.39 -8.42 -13.45
N ALA A 75 -0.90 -8.19 -13.13
CA ALA A 75 -1.31 -7.39 -11.99
C ALA A 75 -0.82 -8.00 -10.66
N SER A 76 -0.84 -9.34 -10.53
CA SER A 76 -0.29 -10.07 -9.39
C SER A 76 1.21 -9.85 -9.24
N MET A 77 1.95 -9.90 -10.36
CA MET A 77 3.41 -9.67 -10.34
C MET A 77 3.75 -8.31 -9.75
N PHE A 78 3.10 -7.25 -10.24
CA PHE A 78 3.39 -5.88 -9.77
C PHE A 78 2.72 -5.54 -8.45
N GLY A 79 1.44 -5.89 -8.26
CA GLY A 79 0.66 -5.49 -7.08
C GLY A 79 0.93 -6.34 -5.83
N ILE A 80 1.41 -7.58 -6.00
CA ILE A 80 1.60 -8.51 -4.89
C ILE A 80 3.02 -9.07 -4.88
N VAL A 81 3.46 -9.81 -5.90
CA VAL A 81 4.72 -10.56 -5.84
C VAL A 81 5.90 -9.60 -5.63
N ILE A 82 6.23 -8.77 -6.63
CA ILE A 82 7.36 -7.85 -6.52
C ILE A 82 7.15 -6.88 -5.36
N ASN A 83 5.94 -6.33 -5.22
CA ASN A 83 5.63 -5.37 -4.17
C ASN A 83 5.86 -5.93 -2.77
N GLN A 84 5.22 -7.05 -2.40
CA GLN A 84 5.27 -7.56 -1.03
C GLN A 84 6.61 -8.23 -0.68
N PHE A 85 7.19 -9.01 -1.62
CA PHE A 85 8.48 -9.64 -1.37
C PHE A 85 9.58 -8.60 -1.23
N ALA A 86 9.65 -7.62 -2.14
CA ALA A 86 10.62 -6.54 -2.06
C ALA A 86 10.39 -5.66 -0.82
N PHE A 87 9.13 -5.40 -0.43
CA PHE A 87 8.83 -4.61 0.76
C PHE A 87 9.32 -5.29 2.04
N LEU A 88 8.96 -6.55 2.29
CA LEU A 88 9.33 -7.24 3.52
C LEU A 88 10.83 -7.54 3.61
N GLU A 89 11.45 -7.92 2.50
CA GLU A 89 12.89 -8.10 2.43
C GLU A 89 13.63 -6.77 2.61
N GLY A 90 13.14 -5.70 2.00
CA GLY A 90 13.67 -4.35 2.20
C GLY A 90 13.50 -3.87 3.64
N LEU A 91 12.34 -4.08 4.25
CA LEU A 91 12.06 -3.75 5.65
C LEU A 91 12.97 -4.54 6.62
N SER A 92 13.25 -5.81 6.35
CA SER A 92 14.15 -6.61 7.19
C SER A 92 15.57 -6.05 7.23
N ARG A 93 16.01 -5.41 6.13
CA ARG A 93 17.37 -4.88 5.90
C ARG A 93 17.47 -3.36 6.09
N SER A 94 16.42 -2.70 6.50
CA SER A 94 16.35 -1.25 6.66
C SER A 94 15.79 -0.88 8.03
N SER A 95 16.06 0.35 8.48
CA SER A 95 15.41 0.90 9.66
C SER A 95 13.92 1.19 9.38
N VAL A 96 13.11 1.30 10.43
CA VAL A 96 11.70 1.72 10.30
C VAL A 96 11.60 3.12 9.71
N ILE A 97 12.54 4.00 10.10
CA ILE A 97 12.64 5.39 9.65
C ILE A 97 12.91 5.45 8.16
N ASP A 98 13.96 4.76 7.68
CA ASP A 98 14.31 4.77 6.25
C ASP A 98 13.20 4.14 5.40
N THR A 99 12.54 3.09 5.92
CA THR A 99 11.35 2.51 5.28
C THR A 99 10.22 3.55 5.20
N GLY A 100 9.97 4.29 6.28
CA GLY A 100 8.99 5.37 6.31
C GLY A 100 9.29 6.45 5.27
N ILE A 101 10.55 6.93 5.18
CA ILE A 101 10.99 7.91 4.18
C ILE A 101 10.71 7.41 2.76
N LEU A 102 11.10 6.17 2.47
CA LEU A 102 10.94 5.58 1.13
C LEU A 102 9.46 5.40 0.75
N LEU A 103 8.59 5.09 1.71
CA LEU A 103 7.15 5.04 1.46
C LEU A 103 6.58 6.41 1.06
N THR A 104 7.17 7.52 1.52
CA THR A 104 6.72 8.88 1.16
C THR A 104 7.01 9.26 -0.30
N ILE A 105 7.89 8.53 -0.98
CA ILE A 105 8.19 8.72 -2.40
C ILE A 105 7.08 8.12 -3.30
N THR A 106 6.32 7.16 -2.79
CA THR A 106 5.28 6.44 -3.57
C THR A 106 4.27 7.36 -4.27
N PRO A 107 3.71 8.42 -3.64
CA PRO A 107 2.79 9.33 -4.33
C PRO A 107 3.42 10.09 -5.49
N ILE A 108 4.71 10.41 -5.40
CA ILE A 108 5.45 11.09 -6.48
C ILE A 108 5.57 10.15 -7.67
N ILE A 109 6.03 8.92 -7.45
CA ILE A 109 6.15 7.89 -8.49
C ILE A 109 4.79 7.60 -9.13
N THR A 110 3.74 7.45 -8.30
CA THR A 110 2.39 7.20 -8.78
C THR A 110 1.85 8.37 -9.61
N MET A 111 2.13 9.61 -9.23
CA MET A 111 1.75 10.79 -10.00
C MET A 111 2.41 10.81 -11.39
N LEU A 112 3.71 10.47 -11.47
CA LEU A 112 4.46 10.40 -12.73
C LEU A 112 3.91 9.29 -13.63
N PHE A 113 3.68 8.10 -13.08
CA PHE A 113 3.12 6.98 -13.86
C PHE A 113 1.65 7.20 -14.26
N ALA A 114 0.85 7.85 -13.42
CA ALA A 114 -0.51 8.23 -13.79
C ALA A 114 -0.52 9.26 -14.93
N ALA A 115 0.44 10.18 -14.96
CA ALA A 115 0.58 11.11 -16.09
C ALA A 115 1.03 10.37 -17.36
N LEU A 116 1.99 9.45 -17.24
CA LEU A 116 2.54 8.71 -18.38
C LEU A 116 1.53 7.72 -18.98
N PHE A 117 0.94 6.86 -18.16
CA PHE A 117 0.10 5.75 -18.63
C PHE A 117 -1.39 6.09 -18.74
N LEU A 118 -1.91 6.91 -17.82
CA LEU A 118 -3.32 7.29 -17.80
C LEU A 118 -3.56 8.68 -18.39
N LYS A 119 -2.49 9.37 -18.82
CA LYS A 119 -2.55 10.74 -19.33
C LYS A 119 -3.25 11.69 -18.36
N GLU A 120 -3.08 11.45 -17.06
CA GLU A 120 -3.59 12.36 -16.04
C GLU A 120 -2.78 13.66 -16.04
N PRO A 121 -3.45 14.83 -16.02
CA PRO A 121 -2.74 16.11 -15.99
C PRO A 121 -1.96 16.29 -14.68
N ILE A 122 -0.71 16.74 -14.78
CA ILE A 122 0.06 17.21 -13.64
C ILE A 122 -0.27 18.69 -13.45
N THR A 123 -1.25 18.96 -12.59
CA THR A 123 -1.67 20.34 -12.29
C THR A 123 -0.85 20.91 -11.13
N GLY A 124 -0.71 22.25 -11.07
CA GLY A 124 -0.03 22.92 -9.96
C GLY A 124 -0.62 22.55 -8.58
N ARG A 125 -1.95 22.38 -8.50
CA ARG A 125 -2.61 21.89 -7.27
C ARG A 125 -2.17 20.48 -6.89
N LYS A 126 -1.97 19.59 -7.88
CA LYS A 126 -1.53 18.22 -7.62
C LYS A 126 -0.09 18.20 -7.09
N ILE A 127 0.80 19.00 -7.70
CA ILE A 127 2.18 19.17 -7.23
C ILE A 127 2.19 19.75 -5.81
N LEU A 128 1.49 20.86 -5.59
CA LEU A 128 1.42 21.50 -4.28
C LEU A 128 0.92 20.55 -3.20
N GLY A 129 -0.17 19.81 -3.45
CA GLY A 129 -0.72 18.89 -2.47
C GLY A 129 0.22 17.72 -2.16
N VAL A 130 0.94 17.20 -3.17
CA VAL A 130 1.97 16.16 -2.97
C VAL A 130 3.11 16.70 -2.11
N LEU A 131 3.60 17.91 -2.40
CA LEU A 131 4.69 18.55 -1.63
C LEU A 131 4.27 18.86 -0.19
N VAL A 132 3.05 19.37 0.02
CA VAL A 132 2.51 19.64 1.36
C VAL A 132 2.37 18.35 2.16
N GLY A 133 1.82 17.28 1.57
CA GLY A 133 1.71 15.97 2.24
C GLY A 133 3.09 15.35 2.54
N LEU A 134 4.02 15.46 1.60
CA LEU A 134 5.40 15.01 1.77
C LEU A 134 6.09 15.74 2.92
N SER A 135 5.97 17.08 2.99
CA SER A 135 6.58 17.86 4.08
C SER A 135 6.03 17.47 5.46
N GLY A 136 4.73 17.16 5.56
CA GLY A 136 4.14 16.64 6.80
C GLY A 136 4.69 15.27 7.19
N ALA A 137 4.82 14.34 6.23
CA ALA A 137 5.38 13.03 6.50
C ALA A 137 6.87 13.10 6.90
N LEU A 138 7.66 13.94 6.21
CA LEU A 138 9.07 14.15 6.54
C LEU A 138 9.25 14.87 7.90
N LEU A 139 8.35 15.80 8.24
CA LEU A 139 8.36 16.47 9.54
C LEU A 139 8.21 15.45 10.68
N LEU A 140 7.35 14.43 10.55
CA LEU A 140 7.25 13.36 11.55
C LEU A 140 8.52 12.53 11.64
N ILE A 141 9.12 12.22 10.50
CA ILE A 141 10.28 11.34 10.46
C ILE A 141 11.54 12.01 11.05
N PHE A 142 11.68 13.34 10.85
CA PHE A 142 12.87 14.09 11.26
C PHE A 142 12.62 15.06 12.42
N GLY A 143 11.37 15.39 12.75
CA GLY A 143 11.00 16.48 13.68
C GLY A 143 11.37 16.22 15.12
N ASP A 144 11.46 14.96 15.54
CA ASP A 144 11.83 14.57 16.91
C ASP A 144 13.34 14.30 17.07
N GLY A 145 14.15 14.76 16.12
CA GLY A 145 15.63 14.65 16.19
C GLY A 145 16.16 13.21 16.08
N ILE A 146 15.36 12.32 15.48
CA ILE A 146 15.78 10.93 15.27
C ILE A 146 16.96 10.94 14.30
N SER A 147 18.13 10.54 14.79
CA SER A 147 19.29 10.29 13.94
C SER A 147 18.94 9.22 12.93
N VAL A 148 19.20 9.51 11.65
CA VAL A 148 19.19 8.50 10.58
C VAL A 148 20.34 7.56 10.95
N ASP A 149 20.04 6.53 11.71
CA ASP A 149 21.02 5.49 12.00
C ASP A 149 21.35 4.82 10.67
N GLY A 150 22.59 4.97 10.22
CA GLY A 150 23.08 4.47 8.94
C GLY A 150 23.09 2.93 8.80
N ASN A 151 22.18 2.25 9.48
CA ASN A 151 22.06 0.79 9.52
C ASN A 151 21.25 0.19 8.35
N SER A 152 20.78 1.02 7.43
CA SER A 152 20.07 0.52 6.24
C SER A 152 21.06 0.09 5.17
N SER A 153 20.93 -1.14 4.71
CA SER A 153 21.73 -1.62 3.58
C SER A 153 21.25 -0.98 2.27
N LEU A 154 22.17 -0.69 1.35
CA LEU A 154 21.82 -0.23 0.00
C LEU A 154 20.82 -1.18 -0.69
N ILE A 155 20.99 -2.49 -0.47
CA ILE A 155 20.07 -3.52 -1.00
C ILE A 155 18.67 -3.32 -0.41
N GLY A 156 18.54 -3.04 0.89
CA GLY A 156 17.25 -2.76 1.54
C GLY A 156 16.55 -1.56 0.91
N VAL A 157 17.27 -0.46 0.69
CA VAL A 157 16.76 0.76 0.02
C VAL A 157 16.28 0.46 -1.40
N LEU A 158 17.07 -0.27 -2.20
CA LEU A 158 16.71 -0.63 -3.58
C LEU A 158 15.48 -1.54 -3.64
N LEU A 159 15.33 -2.47 -2.69
CA LEU A 159 14.17 -3.33 -2.57
C LEU A 159 12.91 -2.52 -2.23
N LEU A 160 12.98 -1.60 -1.27
CA LEU A 160 11.87 -0.71 -0.92
C LEU A 160 11.45 0.20 -2.08
N LEU A 161 12.42 0.75 -2.82
CA LEU A 161 12.14 1.51 -4.04
C LEU A 161 11.48 0.64 -5.11
N SER A 162 11.96 -0.59 -5.31
CA SER A 162 11.36 -1.55 -6.24
C SER A 162 9.93 -1.88 -5.86
N SER A 163 9.64 -2.02 -4.57
CA SER A 163 8.29 -2.20 -4.05
C SER A 163 7.39 -1.00 -4.37
N ALA A 164 7.85 0.23 -4.11
CA ALA A 164 7.09 1.45 -4.39
C ALA A 164 6.80 1.63 -5.89
N ILE A 165 7.80 1.40 -6.75
CA ILE A 165 7.66 1.43 -8.21
C ILE A 165 6.66 0.39 -8.68
N SER A 166 6.79 -0.84 -8.18
CA SER A 166 5.92 -1.96 -8.53
C SER A 166 4.45 -1.67 -8.18
N PHE A 167 4.21 -1.16 -6.97
CA PHE A 167 2.86 -0.79 -6.56
C PHE A 167 2.27 0.36 -7.39
N ALA A 168 3.07 1.38 -7.71
CA ALA A 168 2.64 2.47 -8.57
C ALA A 168 2.31 2.01 -10.00
N LEU A 169 3.07 1.05 -10.55
CA LEU A 169 2.76 0.40 -11.83
C LEU A 169 1.45 -0.39 -11.76
N TYR A 170 1.22 -1.15 -10.69
CA TYR A 170 -0.05 -1.84 -10.47
C TYR A 170 -1.24 -0.86 -10.47
N LEU A 171 -1.14 0.23 -9.73
CA LEU A 171 -2.21 1.23 -9.62
C LEU A 171 -2.56 1.89 -10.96
N THR A 172 -1.59 1.98 -11.87
CA THR A 172 -1.73 2.73 -13.12
C THR A 172 -1.98 1.83 -14.33
N LEU A 173 -1.18 0.79 -14.56
CA LEU A 173 -1.29 -0.08 -15.73
C LEU A 173 -2.54 -0.95 -15.72
N PHE A 174 -2.97 -1.42 -14.54
CA PHE A 174 -4.06 -2.37 -14.41
C PHE A 174 -5.39 -1.73 -14.01
N ARG A 175 -5.48 -0.40 -14.04
CA ARG A 175 -6.70 0.33 -13.66
C ARG A 175 -7.94 -0.16 -14.42
N GLY A 176 -7.86 -0.33 -15.74
CA GLY A 176 -8.97 -0.81 -16.55
C GLY A 176 -9.43 -2.23 -16.19
N LEU A 177 -8.52 -3.08 -15.70
CA LEU A 177 -8.85 -4.41 -15.21
C LEU A 177 -9.59 -4.33 -13.85
N ILE A 178 -9.11 -3.46 -12.95
CA ILE A 178 -9.69 -3.25 -11.62
C ILE A 178 -11.12 -2.70 -11.71
N GLU A 179 -11.40 -1.86 -12.69
CA GLU A 179 -12.75 -1.32 -12.92
C GLU A 179 -13.75 -2.39 -13.41
N ARG A 180 -13.28 -3.43 -14.13
CA ARG A 180 -14.14 -4.48 -14.69
C ARG A 180 -14.64 -5.53 -13.71
N TYR A 181 -13.80 -5.93 -12.75
CA TYR A 181 -14.09 -7.05 -11.86
C TYR A 181 -14.37 -6.59 -10.42
N SER A 182 -15.10 -7.42 -9.67
CA SER A 182 -15.27 -7.20 -8.23
C SER A 182 -13.93 -7.32 -7.49
N PRO A 183 -13.74 -6.64 -6.35
CA PRO A 183 -12.53 -6.76 -5.55
C PRO A 183 -12.19 -8.20 -5.18
N VAL A 184 -13.21 -9.01 -4.88
CA VAL A 184 -13.02 -10.43 -4.51
C VAL A 184 -12.49 -11.23 -5.70
N THR A 185 -13.08 -11.04 -6.90
CA THR A 185 -12.64 -11.74 -8.11
C THR A 185 -11.21 -11.36 -8.50
N LEU A 186 -10.87 -10.06 -8.40
CA LEU A 186 -9.50 -9.59 -8.64
C LEU A 186 -8.52 -10.25 -7.68
N MET A 187 -8.78 -10.12 -6.38
CA MET A 187 -7.83 -10.53 -5.35
C MET A 187 -7.68 -12.04 -5.26
N LYS A 188 -8.75 -12.83 -5.44
CA LYS A 188 -8.61 -14.29 -5.42
C LYS A 188 -7.63 -14.81 -6.46
N TRP A 189 -7.70 -14.29 -7.69
CA TRP A 189 -6.79 -14.71 -8.76
C TRP A 189 -5.37 -14.16 -8.55
N MET A 190 -5.26 -12.88 -8.20
CA MET A 190 -3.95 -12.27 -7.97
C MET A 190 -3.21 -12.94 -6.82
N PHE A 191 -3.87 -13.22 -5.69
CA PHE A 191 -3.24 -13.92 -4.56
C PHE A 191 -2.98 -15.39 -4.85
N LEU A 192 -3.81 -16.06 -5.66
CA LEU A 192 -3.53 -17.43 -6.11
C LEU A 192 -2.23 -17.48 -6.92
N PHE A 193 -2.06 -16.60 -7.90
CA PHE A 193 -0.82 -16.53 -8.68
C PHE A 193 0.39 -16.19 -7.80
N ALA A 194 0.23 -15.23 -6.89
CA ALA A 194 1.29 -14.89 -5.94
C ALA A 194 1.66 -16.05 -5.01
N ALA A 195 0.68 -16.83 -4.54
CA ALA A 195 0.92 -18.00 -3.70
C ALA A 195 1.66 -19.10 -4.47
N ILE A 196 1.25 -19.39 -5.70
CA ILE A 196 1.93 -20.39 -6.56
C ILE A 196 3.39 -19.98 -6.77
N ILE A 197 3.65 -18.72 -7.13
CA ILE A 197 5.01 -18.21 -7.36
C ILE A 197 5.81 -18.23 -6.06
N GLY A 198 5.23 -17.72 -4.97
CA GLY A 198 5.90 -17.65 -3.68
C GLY A 198 6.29 -19.05 -3.15
N ILE A 199 5.37 -20.02 -3.20
CA ILE A 199 5.65 -21.40 -2.81
C ILE A 199 6.76 -21.99 -3.70
N SER A 200 6.71 -21.77 -5.01
CA SER A 200 7.69 -22.32 -5.95
C SER A 200 9.11 -21.79 -5.70
N ILE A 201 9.23 -20.51 -5.33
CA ILE A 201 10.55 -19.88 -5.08
C ILE A 201 11.05 -20.19 -3.65
N TYR A 202 10.16 -20.13 -2.66
CA TYR A 202 10.53 -20.13 -1.24
C TYR A 202 10.10 -21.41 -0.49
N TRP A 203 9.86 -22.53 -1.19
CA TRP A 203 9.43 -23.81 -0.57
C TRP A 203 10.38 -24.29 0.55
N ARG A 204 11.68 -23.98 0.44
CA ARG A 204 12.67 -24.34 1.46
C ARG A 204 12.40 -23.64 2.80
N HIS A 205 11.95 -22.39 2.79
CA HIS A 205 11.60 -21.66 4.02
C HIS A 205 10.41 -22.32 4.74
N ILE A 206 9.46 -22.89 3.99
CA ILE A 206 8.35 -23.67 4.57
C ILE A 206 8.89 -24.94 5.24
N ALA A 207 9.81 -25.64 4.59
CA ALA A 207 10.38 -26.88 5.10
C ALA A 207 11.27 -26.69 6.33
N THR A 208 11.89 -25.52 6.48
CA THR A 208 12.79 -25.22 7.60
C THR A 208 12.13 -24.44 8.74
N PHE A 209 10.89 -23.93 8.53
CA PHE A 209 10.19 -23.16 9.55
C PHE A 209 9.74 -24.05 10.71
N ASP A 210 10.10 -23.64 11.93
CA ASP A 210 9.72 -24.38 13.14
C ASP A 210 8.31 -23.96 13.61
N PHE A 211 7.32 -24.72 13.16
CA PHE A 211 5.93 -24.51 13.53
C PHE A 211 5.64 -24.85 15.00
N THR A 212 6.45 -25.68 15.66
CA THR A 212 6.17 -26.17 17.00
C THR A 212 6.71 -25.28 18.10
N ASN A 213 7.88 -24.68 17.91
CA ASN A 213 8.54 -23.84 18.90
C ASN A 213 8.24 -22.35 18.72
N THR A 214 7.52 -21.95 17.66
CA THR A 214 7.10 -20.56 17.46
C THR A 214 6.04 -20.19 18.51
N PRO A 215 6.24 -19.12 19.31
CA PRO A 215 5.32 -18.77 20.40
C PRO A 215 3.98 -18.27 19.86
N VAL A 216 2.91 -18.53 20.63
CA VAL A 216 1.52 -18.14 20.27
C VAL A 216 1.41 -16.64 19.93
N ILE A 217 2.13 -15.78 20.64
CA ILE A 217 2.13 -14.33 20.37
C ILE A 217 2.63 -13.99 18.95
N ALA A 218 3.60 -14.76 18.42
CA ALA A 218 4.06 -14.58 17.05
C ALA A 218 2.97 -14.97 16.05
N TYR A 219 2.25 -16.05 16.28
CA TYR A 219 1.11 -16.46 15.46
C TYR A 219 -0.03 -15.44 15.48
N LEU A 220 -0.33 -14.82 16.63
CA LEU A 220 -1.33 -13.76 16.73
C LEU A 220 -0.91 -12.52 15.91
N LYS A 221 0.36 -12.14 15.98
CA LYS A 221 0.91 -11.06 15.16
C LYS A 221 0.87 -11.39 13.67
N ILE A 222 1.28 -12.61 13.28
CA ILE A 222 1.19 -13.09 11.90
C ILE A 222 -0.26 -13.11 11.43
N ALA A 223 -1.21 -13.54 12.25
CA ALA A 223 -2.63 -13.52 11.92
C ALA A 223 -3.13 -12.09 11.64
N TYR A 224 -2.71 -11.09 12.45
CA TYR A 224 -3.00 -9.69 12.14
C TYR A 224 -2.42 -9.25 10.79
N VAL A 225 -1.17 -9.63 10.48
CA VAL A 225 -0.53 -9.30 9.21
C VAL A 225 -1.27 -9.94 8.03
N VAL A 226 -1.71 -11.18 8.17
CA VAL A 226 -2.46 -11.92 7.13
C VAL A 226 -3.87 -11.37 6.97
N VAL A 227 -4.65 -11.32 8.05
CA VAL A 227 -6.08 -10.97 8.01
C VAL A 227 -6.26 -9.46 7.88
N GLY A 228 -5.61 -8.68 8.75
CA GLY A 228 -5.71 -7.22 8.79
C GLY A 228 -4.96 -6.59 7.63
N ALA A 229 -3.64 -6.66 7.68
CA ALA A 229 -2.77 -5.92 6.78
C ALA A 229 -2.64 -6.52 5.37
N THR A 230 -3.20 -7.71 5.11
CA THR A 230 -3.22 -8.28 3.77
C THR A 230 -4.64 -8.48 3.27
N PHE A 231 -5.42 -9.35 3.86
CA PHE A 231 -6.76 -9.65 3.35
C PHE A 231 -7.69 -8.43 3.34
N PHE A 232 -7.89 -7.76 4.49
CA PHE A 232 -8.78 -6.60 4.56
C PHE A 232 -8.28 -5.42 3.74
N THR A 233 -7.00 -5.08 3.80
CA THR A 233 -6.47 -3.95 3.05
C THR A 233 -6.55 -4.18 1.53
N TYR A 234 -6.22 -5.38 1.06
CA TYR A 234 -6.33 -5.72 -0.36
C TYR A 234 -7.78 -5.91 -0.84
N LEU A 235 -8.74 -6.12 0.06
CA LEU A 235 -10.15 -6.01 -0.28
C LEU A 235 -10.57 -4.53 -0.46
N LEU A 236 -10.09 -3.64 0.40
CA LEU A 236 -10.45 -2.22 0.43
C LEU A 236 -9.77 -1.40 -0.68
N ILE A 237 -8.51 -1.72 -1.02
CA ILE A 237 -7.76 -1.00 -2.06
C ILE A 237 -8.49 -0.95 -3.40
N PRO A 238 -8.95 -2.06 -4.01
CA PRO A 238 -9.71 -2.00 -5.26
C PRO A 238 -11.05 -1.25 -5.17
N ILE A 239 -11.69 -1.26 -3.99
CA ILE A 239 -12.88 -0.44 -3.74
C ILE A 239 -12.54 1.05 -3.89
N ALA A 240 -11.43 1.47 -3.29
CA ALA A 240 -10.94 2.84 -3.42
C ALA A 240 -10.50 3.16 -4.86
N GLN A 241 -9.81 2.24 -5.53
CA GLN A 241 -9.32 2.43 -6.91
C GLN A 241 -10.44 2.64 -7.93
N LYS A 242 -11.64 2.07 -7.71
CA LYS A 242 -12.80 2.27 -8.56
C LYS A 242 -13.36 3.69 -8.53
N SER A 243 -13.09 4.44 -7.48
CA SER A 243 -13.67 5.78 -7.28
C SER A 243 -12.64 6.89 -7.16
N LEU A 244 -11.39 6.56 -6.86
CA LEU A 244 -10.31 7.52 -6.66
C LEU A 244 -9.25 7.39 -7.75
N ARG A 245 -8.56 8.49 -8.02
CA ARG A 245 -7.39 8.50 -8.91
C ARG A 245 -6.18 7.86 -8.22
N PRO A 246 -5.28 7.19 -8.95
CA PRO A 246 -4.08 6.58 -8.39
C PRO A 246 -3.25 7.53 -7.53
N THR A 247 -3.04 8.78 -7.98
CA THR A 247 -2.31 9.79 -7.20
C THR A 247 -3.01 10.09 -5.87
N THR A 248 -4.35 10.25 -5.87
CA THR A 248 -5.12 10.50 -4.64
C THR A 248 -5.01 9.31 -3.68
N LEU A 249 -5.09 8.09 -4.22
CA LEU A 249 -4.99 6.86 -3.43
C LEU A 249 -3.62 6.73 -2.77
N SER A 250 -2.54 6.93 -3.52
CA SER A 250 -1.18 6.82 -2.99
C SER A 250 -0.84 7.89 -1.94
N MET A 251 -1.48 9.06 -1.97
CA MET A 251 -1.31 10.11 -0.93
C MET A 251 -1.68 9.62 0.47
N TYR A 252 -2.58 8.65 0.59
CA TYR A 252 -2.94 8.07 1.89
C TYR A 252 -1.79 7.30 2.55
N ASN A 253 -0.73 6.95 1.82
CA ASN A 253 0.47 6.37 2.42
C ASN A 253 1.15 7.33 3.41
N TYR A 254 0.95 8.66 3.27
CA TYR A 254 1.46 9.63 4.24
C TYR A 254 0.81 9.53 5.62
N LEU A 255 -0.34 8.83 5.75
CA LEU A 255 -0.94 8.54 7.05
C LEU A 255 -0.16 7.50 7.85
N GLN A 256 0.61 6.63 7.18
CA GLN A 256 1.30 5.52 7.85
C GLN A 256 2.30 5.99 8.92
N PRO A 257 3.17 6.99 8.67
CA PRO A 257 4.03 7.55 9.72
C PRO A 257 3.24 8.15 10.89
N ILE A 258 2.11 8.84 10.62
CA ILE A 258 1.25 9.42 11.68
C ILE A 258 0.72 8.32 12.59
N VAL A 259 0.21 7.24 12.00
CA VAL A 259 -0.31 6.10 12.76
C VAL A 259 0.80 5.41 13.55
N ALA A 260 1.98 5.25 12.93
CA ALA A 260 3.14 4.65 13.60
C ALA A 260 3.58 5.48 14.82
N SER A 261 3.65 6.81 14.70
CA SER A 261 3.97 7.72 15.82
C SER A 261 2.91 7.66 16.92
N PHE A 262 1.61 7.62 16.54
CA PHE A 262 0.54 7.50 17.54
C PHE A 262 0.62 6.18 18.32
N ILE A 263 0.95 5.09 17.65
CA ILE A 263 1.15 3.79 18.29
C ILE A 263 2.35 3.83 19.22
N ALA A 264 3.47 4.42 18.80
CA ALA A 264 4.65 4.59 19.65
C ALA A 264 4.32 5.38 20.93
N PHE A 265 3.50 6.44 20.81
CA PHE A 265 2.98 7.19 21.97
C PHE A 265 2.13 6.32 22.90
N MET A 266 1.18 5.54 22.36
CA MET A 266 0.31 4.66 23.15
C MET A 266 1.09 3.60 23.96
N TYR A 267 2.24 3.17 23.45
CA TYR A 267 3.14 2.24 24.14
C TYR A 267 4.16 2.94 25.05
N GLY A 268 4.06 4.26 25.22
CA GLY A 268 4.99 5.04 26.06
C GLY A 268 6.43 5.10 25.51
N MET A 269 6.59 4.82 24.22
CA MET A 269 7.90 4.86 23.54
C MET A 269 8.23 6.25 23.01
N ASP A 270 7.23 7.14 22.94
CA ASP A 270 7.36 8.47 22.36
C ASP A 270 6.39 9.47 22.99
N THR A 271 6.60 10.78 22.79
CA THR A 271 5.73 11.86 23.26
C THR A 271 4.89 12.41 22.11
N PHE A 272 3.57 12.57 22.34
CA PHE A 272 2.69 13.18 21.36
C PHE A 272 2.68 14.70 21.56
N GLY A 273 3.30 15.42 20.66
CA GLY A 273 3.50 16.87 20.75
C GLY A 273 2.93 17.64 19.55
N TRP A 274 3.30 18.91 19.44
CA TRP A 274 2.88 19.79 18.35
C TRP A 274 3.37 19.34 16.98
N VAL A 275 4.49 18.65 16.91
CA VAL A 275 5.06 18.12 15.65
C VAL A 275 4.08 17.14 15.02
N GLN A 276 3.53 16.21 15.78
CA GLN A 276 2.59 15.20 15.31
C GLN A 276 1.27 15.84 14.84
N ILE A 277 0.78 16.88 15.54
CA ILE A 277 -0.42 17.62 15.15
C ILE A 277 -0.19 18.36 13.84
N LEU A 278 0.91 19.11 13.73
CA LEU A 278 1.25 19.89 12.53
C LEU A 278 1.45 18.96 11.32
N ALA A 279 2.14 17.83 11.50
CA ALA A 279 2.33 16.85 10.48
C ALA A 279 1.01 16.25 9.99
N ALA A 280 0.09 15.93 10.89
CA ALA A 280 -1.24 15.44 10.52
C ALA A 280 -2.01 16.49 9.71
N VAL A 281 -1.99 17.75 10.12
CA VAL A 281 -2.63 18.87 9.38
C VAL A 281 -2.05 19.01 7.98
N LEU A 282 -0.73 18.94 7.82
CA LEU A 282 -0.06 19.00 6.51
C LEU A 282 -0.43 17.81 5.63
N VAL A 283 -0.43 16.58 6.17
CA VAL A 283 -0.79 15.38 5.41
C VAL A 283 -2.24 15.44 4.94
N PHE A 284 -3.19 15.71 5.84
CA PHE A 284 -4.61 15.81 5.46
C PHE A 284 -4.86 16.99 4.52
N GLY A 285 -4.20 18.14 4.73
CA GLY A 285 -4.23 19.27 3.83
C GLY A 285 -3.70 18.91 2.44
N GLY A 286 -2.59 18.22 2.34
CA GLY A 286 -2.03 17.72 1.09
C GLY A 286 -2.99 16.79 0.35
N VAL A 287 -3.57 15.79 1.03
CA VAL A 287 -4.60 14.90 0.45
C VAL A 287 -5.78 15.72 -0.07
N TYR A 288 -6.28 16.66 0.73
CA TYR A 288 -7.40 17.53 0.32
C TYR A 288 -7.07 18.33 -0.94
N ILE A 289 -5.91 19.00 -1.00
CA ILE A 289 -5.46 19.79 -2.16
C ILE A 289 -5.38 18.91 -3.42
N VAL A 290 -4.82 17.69 -3.33
CA VAL A 290 -4.75 16.75 -4.47
C VAL A 290 -6.13 16.33 -4.92
N THR A 291 -7.06 16.07 -4.01
CA THR A 291 -8.43 15.67 -4.37
C THR A 291 -9.19 16.76 -5.13
N GLN A 292 -8.88 18.03 -4.86
CA GLN A 292 -9.45 19.20 -5.56
C GLN A 292 -8.79 19.47 -6.92
N SER A 293 -7.76 18.72 -7.32
CA SER A 293 -7.11 18.93 -8.62
C SER A 293 -8.02 18.50 -9.76
N LYS A 294 -8.05 19.28 -10.86
CA LYS A 294 -8.90 19.02 -12.02
C LYS A 294 -8.51 17.70 -12.72
N SER A 295 -9.51 16.96 -13.16
CA SER A 295 -9.32 15.81 -14.03
C SER A 295 -9.09 16.25 -15.48
N ARG A 296 -8.60 15.34 -16.34
CA ARG A 296 -8.45 15.60 -17.76
C ARG A 296 -9.78 16.01 -18.43
N ALA A 297 -10.86 15.30 -18.12
CA ALA A 297 -12.19 15.63 -18.65
C ALA A 297 -12.65 17.04 -18.26
N GLN A 298 -12.37 17.48 -17.03
CA GLN A 298 -12.69 18.84 -16.57
C GLN A 298 -11.86 19.89 -17.31
N LEU A 299 -10.57 19.65 -17.55
CA LEU A 299 -9.73 20.59 -18.31
C LEU A 299 -10.14 20.68 -19.78
N GLU A 300 -10.50 19.56 -20.41
CA GLU A 300 -10.99 19.53 -21.78
C GLU A 300 -12.35 20.27 -21.92
N LEU A 301 -13.26 20.12 -20.96
CA LEU A 301 -14.51 20.88 -20.92
C LEU A 301 -14.29 22.39 -20.79
N GLU A 302 -13.39 22.80 -19.89
CA GLU A 302 -13.05 24.22 -19.71
C GLU A 302 -12.39 24.82 -20.97
N GLN A 303 -11.56 24.03 -21.68
CA GLN A 303 -10.96 24.49 -22.93
C GLN A 303 -12.03 24.69 -24.04
N LYS A 304 -12.99 23.78 -24.13
CA LYS A 304 -14.12 23.90 -25.08
C LYS A 304 -14.99 25.12 -24.77
N GLN A 305 -15.27 25.39 -23.47
CA GLN A 305 -16.05 26.55 -23.04
C GLN A 305 -15.34 27.92 -23.28
N LYS A 306 -13.99 27.90 -23.31
CA LYS A 306 -13.22 29.12 -23.61
C LYS A 306 -13.08 29.42 -25.12
N GLN A 307 -13.36 28.44 -25.97
CA GLN A 307 -13.28 28.54 -27.44
C GLN A 307 -14.65 28.81 -28.09
N SER A 308 -15.72 28.68 -27.34
CA SER A 308 -17.08 29.05 -27.70
C SER A 308 -17.41 30.47 -27.21
#